data_4223565af8063b39be037932471fb035
#
_entry.id   4223565af8063b39be037932471fb035
#
_cell.length_a   1.000
_cell.length_b   1.000
_cell.length_c   1.000
_cell.angle_alpha   90.00
_cell.angle_beta   90.00
_cell.angle_gamma   90.00
#
_symmetry.space_group_name_H-M   'P 1'
#
loop_
_entity.id
_entity.type
_entity.pdbx_description
1 polymer ?
#
loop_
_entity_poly.entity_id
_entity_poly.type
_entity_poly.pdbx_seq_one_letter_code
_entity_poly.pdbx_strand_id
1 'polypeptide(L)'
;MEQARKIVAFCGAGISTESGLADFRSKGGLWERYRIVTFQEFLASHKNRVEYWSMRRELIPGLLNARPNPAHHALAKLEADGRLDYVITQNIDGLHQAAGSRRVIELHGTNMTASCLTCSQQWPISEIQKRLEAGDLDPHCEKCNGLIKPDTVSFGQSMPVEAMDMAYQAAAGCDLLLMIGSSLEVQPANQFPLIAHQSGAGLIFINRTATPYDHLATLRFNESAGQIMQSLIE
;
A
#
# COMPACT_ATOMS: atom_id res chain seq x y z
N MET A 1 9.24 18.78 -13.20
CA MET A 1 9.92 17.46 -13.16
C MET A 1 11.32 17.50 -13.79
N GLU A 2 11.56 18.22 -14.85
CA GLU A 2 12.89 18.29 -15.51
C GLU A 2 14.02 18.81 -14.61
N GLN A 3 13.71 19.66 -13.64
CA GLN A 3 14.71 20.23 -12.71
C GLN A 3 14.90 19.43 -11.41
N ALA A 4 13.98 18.53 -11.09
CA ALA A 4 14.07 17.71 -9.88
C ALA A 4 15.08 16.58 -10.09
N ARG A 5 16.00 16.44 -9.11
CA ARG A 5 17.07 15.42 -9.12
C ARG A 5 16.70 14.20 -8.28
N LYS A 6 15.83 14.36 -7.28
CA LYS A 6 15.39 13.31 -6.36
C LYS A 6 13.87 13.35 -6.27
N ILE A 7 13.22 12.49 -7.03
CA ILE A 7 11.77 12.35 -7.01
C ILE A 7 11.40 11.18 -6.11
N VAL A 8 10.41 11.36 -5.26
CA VAL A 8 9.78 10.31 -4.45
C VAL A 8 8.30 10.23 -4.79
N ALA A 9 7.77 9.04 -4.97
CA ALA A 9 6.33 8.82 -5.11
C ALA A 9 5.74 8.35 -3.77
N PHE A 10 4.62 8.94 -3.34
CA PHE A 10 3.81 8.50 -2.22
C PHE A 10 2.47 8.01 -2.73
N CYS A 11 2.19 6.72 -2.59
CA CYS A 11 1.07 6.05 -3.23
C CYS A 11 0.06 5.50 -2.23
N GLY A 12 -1.23 5.67 -2.52
CA GLY A 12 -2.34 5.05 -1.81
C GLY A 12 -3.21 4.19 -2.74
N ALA A 13 -4.31 3.61 -2.21
CA ALA A 13 -5.14 2.64 -2.91
C ALA A 13 -5.75 3.17 -4.23
N GLY A 14 -5.89 4.48 -4.36
CA GLY A 14 -6.39 5.12 -5.59
C GLY A 14 -5.55 4.84 -6.84
N ILE A 15 -4.22 4.59 -6.70
CA ILE A 15 -3.38 4.22 -7.84
C ILE A 15 -3.76 2.85 -8.42
N SER A 16 -4.29 1.94 -7.59
CA SER A 16 -4.62 0.56 -7.97
C SER A 16 -6.06 0.37 -8.45
N THR A 17 -6.88 1.43 -8.45
CA THR A 17 -8.29 1.34 -8.91
C THR A 17 -8.38 0.98 -10.40
N GLU A 18 -7.47 1.45 -11.23
CA GLU A 18 -7.37 1.10 -12.65
C GLU A 18 -6.85 -0.34 -12.88
N SER A 19 -6.36 -0.99 -11.83
CA SER A 19 -6.00 -2.42 -11.80
C SER A 19 -7.16 -3.32 -11.36
N GLY A 20 -8.36 -2.76 -11.16
CA GLY A 20 -9.56 -3.48 -10.74
C GLY A 20 -9.66 -3.73 -9.24
N LEU A 21 -8.77 -3.14 -8.42
CA LEU A 21 -8.84 -3.23 -6.97
C LEU A 21 -9.70 -2.09 -6.41
N ALA A 22 -10.70 -2.43 -5.58
CA ALA A 22 -11.45 -1.43 -4.85
C ALA A 22 -10.55 -0.74 -3.82
N ASP A 23 -10.68 0.56 -3.69
CA ASP A 23 -10.06 1.27 -2.57
C ASP A 23 -10.81 0.98 -1.25
N PHE A 24 -10.31 1.52 -0.15
CA PHE A 24 -10.85 1.20 1.17
C PHE A 24 -12.04 2.07 1.58
N ARG A 25 -12.17 3.33 1.09
CA ARG A 25 -13.03 4.36 1.65
C ARG A 25 -14.05 4.95 0.69
N SER A 26 -13.81 4.89 -0.62
CA SER A 26 -14.78 5.39 -1.60
C SER A 26 -16.10 4.67 -1.49
N LYS A 27 -17.15 5.25 -2.03
CA LYS A 27 -18.46 4.61 -2.10
C LYS A 27 -18.34 3.24 -2.76
N GLY A 28 -18.75 2.18 -2.04
CA GLY A 28 -18.55 0.79 -2.42
C GLY A 28 -17.17 0.20 -2.04
N GLY A 29 -16.35 0.95 -1.29
CA GLY A 29 -15.06 0.49 -0.78
C GLY A 29 -15.15 -0.60 0.27
N LEU A 30 -14.01 -1.16 0.65
CA LEU A 30 -13.96 -2.35 1.50
C LEU A 30 -14.56 -2.14 2.89
N TRP A 31 -14.39 -0.95 3.47
CA TRP A 31 -14.90 -0.64 4.82
C TRP A 31 -16.41 -0.44 4.90
N GLU A 32 -17.11 -0.30 3.79
CA GLU A 32 -18.58 -0.34 3.79
C GLU A 32 -19.12 -1.78 3.91
N ARG A 33 -18.33 -2.78 3.52
CA ARG A 33 -18.74 -4.19 3.44
C ARG A 33 -18.28 -5.03 4.62
N TYR A 34 -17.16 -4.67 5.24
CA TYR A 34 -16.53 -5.49 6.27
C TYR A 34 -16.20 -4.69 7.53
N ARG A 35 -16.43 -5.31 8.67
CA ARG A 35 -15.95 -4.79 9.95
C ARG A 35 -14.42 -4.88 10.01
N ILE A 36 -13.81 -3.84 10.54
CA ILE A 36 -12.37 -3.83 10.82
C ILE A 36 -12.12 -4.70 12.06
N VAL A 37 -11.30 -5.73 11.92
CA VAL A 37 -10.76 -6.51 13.03
C VAL A 37 -9.38 -5.96 13.36
N THR A 38 -9.22 -5.41 14.56
CA THR A 38 -7.95 -4.88 15.05
C THR A 38 -6.95 -6.01 15.36
N PHE A 39 -5.67 -5.68 15.50
CA PHE A 39 -4.63 -6.67 15.84
C PHE A 39 -4.91 -7.34 17.18
N GLN A 40 -5.33 -6.57 18.17
CA GLN A 40 -5.68 -7.09 19.51
C GLN A 40 -6.89 -8.01 19.46
N GLU A 41 -7.94 -7.67 18.71
CA GLU A 41 -9.09 -8.54 18.50
C GLU A 41 -8.72 -9.84 17.77
N PHE A 42 -7.83 -9.76 16.77
CA PHE A 42 -7.30 -10.94 16.07
C PHE A 42 -6.58 -11.89 17.04
N LEU A 43 -5.73 -11.37 17.91
CA LEU A 43 -5.01 -12.18 18.90
C LEU A 43 -5.95 -12.79 19.96
N ALA A 44 -6.96 -12.04 20.39
CA ALA A 44 -7.78 -12.38 21.54
C ALA A 44 -8.81 -13.48 21.28
N SER A 45 -9.31 -13.65 20.05
CA SER A 45 -10.52 -14.45 19.83
C SER A 45 -10.50 -15.23 18.50
N HIS A 46 -10.74 -16.55 18.60
CA HIS A 46 -11.00 -17.41 17.44
C HIS A 46 -12.12 -16.86 16.55
N LYS A 47 -13.22 -16.38 17.12
CA LYS A 47 -14.33 -15.77 16.37
C LYS A 47 -13.86 -14.60 15.51
N ASN A 48 -13.03 -13.71 16.08
CA ASN A 48 -12.51 -12.56 15.34
C ASN A 48 -11.54 -12.97 14.24
N ARG A 49 -10.73 -14.01 14.46
CA ARG A 49 -9.84 -14.55 13.41
C ARG A 49 -10.63 -15.17 12.26
N VAL A 50 -11.67 -15.93 12.56
CA VAL A 50 -12.58 -16.47 11.51
C VAL A 50 -13.21 -15.33 10.69
N GLU A 51 -13.69 -14.27 11.35
CA GLU A 51 -14.22 -13.07 10.66
C GLU A 51 -13.15 -12.40 9.79
N TYR A 52 -11.95 -12.19 10.33
CA TYR A 52 -10.81 -11.63 9.61
C TYR A 52 -10.45 -12.47 8.36
N TRP A 53 -10.31 -13.78 8.51
CA TRP A 53 -9.97 -14.68 7.42
C TRP A 53 -11.10 -14.85 6.41
N SER A 54 -12.35 -14.74 6.83
CA SER A 54 -13.51 -14.75 5.93
C SER A 54 -13.47 -13.60 4.94
N MET A 55 -13.21 -12.38 5.44
CA MET A 55 -12.96 -11.21 4.59
C MET A 55 -11.77 -11.44 3.65
N ARG A 56 -10.64 -11.93 4.18
CA ARG A 56 -9.42 -12.18 3.40
C ARG A 56 -9.64 -13.20 2.29
N ARG A 57 -10.37 -14.28 2.55
CA ARG A 57 -10.72 -15.30 1.55
C ARG A 57 -11.42 -14.72 0.32
N GLU A 58 -12.23 -13.69 0.49
CA GLU A 58 -12.91 -13.01 -0.62
C GLU A 58 -11.96 -12.02 -1.35
N LEU A 59 -11.05 -11.36 -0.64
CA LEU A 59 -10.19 -10.33 -1.21
C LEU A 59 -8.93 -10.88 -1.89
N ILE A 60 -8.32 -11.93 -1.36
CA ILE A 60 -7.05 -12.48 -1.86
C ILE A 60 -7.10 -12.85 -3.35
N PRO A 61 -8.13 -13.51 -3.88
CA PRO A 61 -8.19 -13.81 -5.32
C PRO A 61 -8.12 -12.58 -6.21
N GLY A 62 -8.81 -11.50 -5.82
CA GLY A 62 -8.74 -10.21 -6.53
C GLY A 62 -7.33 -9.64 -6.55
N LEU A 63 -6.65 -9.66 -5.39
CA LEU A 63 -5.26 -9.18 -5.25
C LEU A 63 -4.28 -10.01 -6.11
N LEU A 64 -4.40 -11.35 -6.09
CA LEU A 64 -3.53 -12.24 -6.87
C LEU A 64 -3.74 -12.13 -8.38
N ASN A 65 -4.94 -11.77 -8.82
CA ASN A 65 -5.28 -11.62 -10.24
C ASN A 65 -5.05 -10.21 -10.78
N ALA A 66 -4.91 -9.20 -9.92
CA ALA A 66 -4.64 -7.83 -10.34
C ALA A 66 -3.33 -7.72 -11.15
N ARG A 67 -3.31 -6.77 -12.07
CA ARG A 67 -2.14 -6.48 -12.88
C ARG A 67 -1.76 -5.00 -12.74
N PRO A 68 -0.47 -4.68 -12.80
CA PRO A 68 -0.04 -3.28 -12.83
C PRO A 68 -0.73 -2.51 -13.95
N ASN A 69 -1.10 -1.28 -13.68
CA ASN A 69 -1.67 -0.35 -14.66
C ASN A 69 -0.61 0.66 -15.15
N PRO A 70 -0.94 1.56 -16.10
CA PRO A 70 0.02 2.52 -16.65
C PRO A 70 0.74 3.37 -15.60
N ALA A 71 0.08 3.73 -14.48
CA ALA A 71 0.74 4.51 -13.41
C ALA A 71 1.87 3.71 -12.72
N HIS A 72 1.66 2.43 -12.46
CA HIS A 72 2.70 1.57 -11.89
C HIS A 72 3.89 1.42 -12.84
N HIS A 73 3.63 1.19 -14.13
CA HIS A 73 4.68 1.07 -15.15
C HIS A 73 5.44 2.38 -15.34
N ALA A 74 4.76 3.53 -15.28
CA ALA A 74 5.40 4.84 -15.35
C ALA A 74 6.37 5.08 -14.18
N LEU A 75 5.99 4.70 -12.95
CA LEU A 75 6.88 4.80 -11.79
C LEU A 75 8.10 3.88 -11.94
N ALA A 76 7.89 2.63 -12.38
CA ALA A 76 8.99 1.70 -12.63
C ALA A 76 9.95 2.20 -13.72
N LYS A 77 9.42 2.84 -14.78
CA LYS A 77 10.23 3.47 -15.82
C LYS A 77 11.03 4.67 -15.27
N LEU A 78 10.41 5.55 -14.50
CA LEU A 78 11.11 6.69 -13.88
C LEU A 78 12.22 6.22 -12.94
N GLU A 79 12.03 5.11 -12.23
CA GLU A 79 13.08 4.49 -11.42
C GLU A 79 14.22 3.94 -12.30
N ALA A 80 13.90 3.22 -13.37
CA ALA A 80 14.88 2.66 -14.31
C ALA A 80 15.70 3.77 -15.00
N ASP A 81 15.07 4.90 -15.30
CA ASP A 81 15.72 6.09 -15.89
C ASP A 81 16.54 6.90 -14.85
N GLY A 82 16.59 6.46 -13.58
CA GLY A 82 17.32 7.10 -12.49
C GLY A 82 16.70 8.42 -11.99
N ARG A 83 15.43 8.68 -12.32
CA ARG A 83 14.69 9.90 -11.96
C ARG A 83 13.88 9.74 -10.68
N LEU A 84 13.42 8.53 -10.36
CA LEU A 84 12.66 8.21 -9.16
C LEU A 84 13.56 7.47 -8.16
N ASP A 85 13.64 7.99 -6.93
CA ASP A 85 14.45 7.40 -5.89
C ASP A 85 13.72 6.27 -5.15
N TYR A 86 12.50 6.54 -4.71
CA TYR A 86 11.68 5.58 -3.96
C TYR A 86 10.20 5.70 -4.30
N VAL A 87 9.52 4.57 -4.21
CA VAL A 87 8.06 4.51 -4.06
C VAL A 87 7.76 4.23 -2.59
N ILE A 88 7.13 5.17 -1.89
CA ILE A 88 6.55 4.96 -0.56
C ILE A 88 5.10 4.58 -0.77
N THR A 89 4.69 3.37 -0.39
CA THR A 89 3.32 2.93 -0.62
C THR A 89 2.60 2.53 0.66
N GLN A 90 1.33 2.89 0.73
CA GLN A 90 0.38 2.40 1.73
C GLN A 90 -0.28 1.09 1.28
N ASN A 91 -0.12 0.72 -0.01
CA ASN A 91 -0.75 -0.44 -0.59
C ASN A 91 -0.03 -1.73 -0.21
N ILE A 92 -0.80 -2.81 -0.19
CA ILE A 92 -0.36 -4.15 0.20
C ILE A 92 -0.48 -5.13 -0.98
N ASP A 93 -0.69 -4.62 -2.21
CA ASP A 93 -1.07 -5.38 -3.39
C ASP A 93 0.12 -5.92 -4.22
N GLY A 94 1.35 -5.45 -3.95
CA GLY A 94 2.56 -5.86 -4.66
C GLY A 94 2.64 -5.38 -6.11
N LEU A 95 1.75 -4.47 -6.56
CA LEU A 95 1.68 -4.06 -7.97
C LEU A 95 2.87 -3.20 -8.40
N HIS A 96 3.48 -2.44 -7.50
CA HIS A 96 4.71 -1.69 -7.81
C HIS A 96 5.85 -2.65 -8.17
N GLN A 97 6.06 -3.69 -7.34
CA GLN A 97 7.08 -4.71 -7.60
C GLN A 97 6.77 -5.50 -8.88
N ALA A 98 5.49 -5.86 -9.09
CA ALA A 98 5.05 -6.54 -10.31
C ALA A 98 5.23 -5.69 -11.58
N ALA A 99 5.22 -4.35 -11.47
CA ALA A 99 5.52 -3.43 -12.58
C ALA A 99 7.02 -3.29 -12.86
N GLY A 100 7.89 -3.76 -11.94
CA GLY A 100 9.35 -3.68 -12.07
C GLY A 100 10.04 -2.69 -11.13
N SER A 101 9.30 -1.96 -10.27
CA SER A 101 9.91 -1.10 -9.25
C SER A 101 10.67 -1.96 -8.23
N ARG A 102 11.87 -1.52 -7.85
CA ARG A 102 12.78 -2.23 -6.94
C ARG A 102 12.94 -1.51 -5.60
N ARG A 103 12.84 -0.18 -5.59
CA ARG A 103 12.97 0.65 -4.40
C ARG A 103 11.60 1.05 -3.87
N VAL A 104 10.87 0.04 -3.34
CA VAL A 104 9.51 0.19 -2.81
C VAL A 104 9.54 0.06 -1.29
N ILE A 105 9.02 1.06 -0.59
CA ILE A 105 8.86 1.09 0.87
C ILE A 105 7.40 0.83 1.19
N GLU A 106 7.09 -0.37 1.68
CA GLU A 106 5.74 -0.81 2.02
C GLU A 106 5.41 -0.45 3.48
N LEU A 107 4.76 0.68 3.69
CA LEU A 107 4.44 1.18 5.04
C LEU A 107 3.49 0.26 5.82
N HIS A 108 2.57 -0.38 5.11
CA HIS A 108 1.56 -1.26 5.71
C HIS A 108 1.86 -2.75 5.48
N GLY A 109 3.12 -3.07 5.14
CA GLY A 109 3.53 -4.43 4.81
C GLY A 109 2.94 -4.92 3.50
N THR A 110 2.82 -6.25 3.35
CA THR A 110 2.40 -6.88 2.11
C THR A 110 1.33 -7.95 2.35
N ASN A 111 0.42 -8.10 1.39
CA ASN A 111 -0.55 -9.19 1.37
C ASN A 111 -0.09 -10.36 0.46
N MET A 112 1.16 -10.33 -0.02
CA MET A 112 1.70 -11.39 -0.87
C MET A 112 2.18 -12.59 -0.05
N THR A 113 2.43 -12.38 1.23
CA THR A 113 2.88 -13.40 2.17
C THR A 113 2.08 -13.37 3.47
N ALA A 114 2.15 -14.45 4.22
CA ALA A 114 1.62 -14.57 5.57
C ALA A 114 2.65 -15.28 6.46
N SER A 115 2.76 -14.86 7.70
CA SER A 115 3.75 -15.40 8.65
C SER A 115 3.09 -15.91 9.92
N CYS A 116 3.74 -16.91 10.53
CA CYS A 116 3.43 -17.34 11.87
C CYS A 116 3.92 -16.30 12.89
N LEU A 117 3.03 -15.81 13.73
CA LEU A 117 3.35 -14.81 14.75
C LEU A 117 4.28 -15.34 15.87
N THR A 118 4.47 -16.68 15.96
CA THR A 118 5.29 -17.31 16.99
C THR A 118 6.69 -17.69 16.50
N CYS A 119 6.79 -18.34 15.33
CA CYS A 119 8.06 -18.88 14.85
C CYS A 119 8.55 -18.25 13.54
N SER A 120 7.85 -17.25 13.03
CA SER A 120 8.17 -16.50 11.81
C SER A 120 8.25 -17.36 10.53
N GLN A 121 7.74 -18.60 10.55
CA GLN A 121 7.57 -19.38 9.33
C GLN A 121 6.66 -18.60 8.39
N GLN A 122 7.07 -18.47 7.13
CA GLN A 122 6.36 -17.70 6.12
C GLN A 122 5.84 -18.59 5.00
N TRP A 123 4.70 -18.20 4.42
CA TRP A 123 4.06 -18.83 3.27
C TRP A 123 3.66 -17.77 2.24
N PRO A 124 3.69 -18.11 0.95
CA PRO A 124 2.96 -17.33 -0.06
C PRO A 124 1.48 -17.26 0.31
N ILE A 125 0.85 -16.11 0.14
CA ILE A 125 -0.58 -15.96 0.49
C ILE A 125 -1.47 -16.89 -0.33
N SER A 126 -1.06 -17.29 -1.52
CA SER A 126 -1.78 -18.26 -2.35
C SER A 126 -1.89 -19.65 -1.71
N GLU A 127 -0.94 -20.06 -0.87
CA GLU A 127 -1.02 -21.30 -0.10
C GLU A 127 -2.04 -21.17 1.02
N ILE A 128 -2.06 -20.05 1.73
CA ILE A 128 -3.05 -19.79 2.76
C ILE A 128 -4.46 -19.70 2.14
N GLN A 129 -4.60 -19.08 0.97
CA GLN A 129 -5.87 -19.04 0.23
C GLN A 129 -6.40 -20.45 -0.04
N LYS A 130 -5.58 -21.38 -0.47
CA LYS A 130 -5.98 -22.77 -0.69
C LYS A 130 -6.48 -23.44 0.60
N ARG A 131 -5.83 -23.17 1.74
CA ARG A 131 -6.26 -23.68 3.05
C ARG A 131 -7.64 -23.13 3.43
N LEU A 132 -7.85 -21.80 3.24
CA LEU A 132 -9.15 -21.15 3.49
C LEU A 132 -10.26 -21.72 2.59
N GLU A 133 -9.97 -21.99 1.33
CA GLU A 133 -10.89 -22.59 0.37
C GLU A 133 -11.23 -24.05 0.72
N ALA A 134 -10.25 -24.78 1.30
CA ALA A 134 -10.46 -26.13 1.81
C ALA A 134 -11.21 -26.18 3.16
N GLY A 135 -11.59 -25.03 3.73
CA GLY A 135 -12.41 -24.95 4.94
C GLY A 135 -11.61 -24.73 6.24
N ASP A 136 -10.29 -24.48 6.16
CA ASP A 136 -9.48 -24.07 7.31
C ASP A 136 -9.72 -22.56 7.58
N LEU A 137 -10.71 -22.27 8.41
CA LEU A 137 -11.19 -20.89 8.64
C LEU A 137 -10.33 -20.10 9.64
N ASP A 138 -9.40 -20.74 10.35
CA ASP A 138 -8.46 -20.11 11.29
C ASP A 138 -7.10 -20.78 11.17
N PRO A 139 -6.34 -20.52 10.09
CA PRO A 139 -5.09 -21.20 9.79
C PRO A 139 -4.06 -21.05 10.91
N HIS A 140 -3.52 -22.17 11.38
CA HIS A 140 -2.45 -22.26 12.34
C HIS A 140 -1.17 -22.81 11.70
N CYS A 141 -0.02 -22.46 12.27
CA CYS A 141 1.28 -22.97 11.86
C CYS A 141 1.42 -24.47 12.16
N GLU A 142 1.72 -25.26 11.15
CA GLU A 142 1.90 -26.71 11.30
C GLU A 142 3.14 -27.09 12.16
N LYS A 143 4.13 -26.17 12.23
CA LYS A 143 5.36 -26.40 12.99
C LYS A 143 5.20 -26.13 14.49
N CYS A 144 4.46 -25.11 14.90
CA CYS A 144 4.40 -24.66 16.30
C CYS A 144 3.00 -24.36 16.81
N ASN A 145 1.98 -24.58 16.00
CA ASN A 145 0.57 -24.27 16.28
C ASN A 145 0.30 -22.76 16.56
N GLY A 146 1.25 -21.87 16.22
CA GLY A 146 1.08 -20.42 16.35
C GLY A 146 0.08 -19.87 15.32
N LEU A 147 -0.45 -18.68 15.60
CA LEU A 147 -1.38 -17.99 14.71
C LEU A 147 -0.66 -17.55 13.41
N ILE A 148 -1.28 -17.79 12.28
CA ILE A 148 -0.83 -17.26 10.98
C ILE A 148 -1.58 -15.96 10.69
N LYS A 149 -0.87 -14.95 10.19
CA LYS A 149 -1.44 -13.68 9.77
C LYS A 149 -0.75 -13.20 8.49
N PRO A 150 -1.47 -12.57 7.53
CA PRO A 150 -0.82 -11.87 6.43
C PRO A 150 0.17 -10.82 6.93
N ASP A 151 1.27 -10.62 6.22
CA ASP A 151 2.35 -9.70 6.59
C ASP A 151 1.96 -8.23 6.40
N THR A 152 0.68 -7.93 6.60
CA THR A 152 0.11 -6.58 6.56
C THR A 152 0.03 -5.98 7.96
N VAL A 153 0.16 -4.67 8.08
CA VAL A 153 -0.09 -3.94 9.34
C VAL A 153 -1.60 -3.82 9.55
N SER A 154 -2.09 -4.39 10.64
CA SER A 154 -3.50 -4.25 11.06
C SER A 154 -3.69 -2.99 11.94
N PHE A 155 -4.91 -2.47 12.02
CA PHE A 155 -5.21 -1.39 12.97
C PHE A 155 -4.83 -1.81 14.40
N GLY A 156 -4.14 -0.91 15.12
CA GLY A 156 -3.59 -1.18 16.44
C GLY A 156 -2.28 -1.97 16.47
N GLN A 157 -1.73 -2.32 15.32
CA GLN A 157 -0.38 -2.90 15.20
C GLN A 157 0.64 -1.79 14.94
N SER A 158 1.84 -1.94 15.51
CA SER A 158 2.94 -1.00 15.26
C SER A 158 3.37 -1.03 13.79
N MET A 159 3.69 0.14 13.26
CA MET A 159 4.28 0.27 11.91
C MET A 159 5.68 -0.34 11.89
N PRO A 160 6.14 -0.88 10.74
CA PRO A 160 7.51 -1.37 10.58
C PRO A 160 8.51 -0.20 10.75
N VAL A 161 9.36 -0.27 11.77
CA VAL A 161 10.28 0.83 12.13
C VAL A 161 11.22 1.16 10.98
N GLU A 162 11.85 0.15 10.37
CA GLU A 162 12.78 0.35 9.25
C GLU A 162 12.10 1.02 8.04
N ALA A 163 10.88 0.57 7.68
CA ALA A 163 10.13 1.17 6.58
C ALA A 163 9.74 2.63 6.88
N MET A 164 9.37 2.93 8.12
CA MET A 164 9.05 4.29 8.55
C MET A 164 10.28 5.21 8.50
N ASP A 165 11.43 4.74 8.97
CA ASP A 165 12.69 5.50 8.94
C ASP A 165 13.16 5.75 7.51
N MET A 166 13.13 4.73 6.65
CA MET A 166 13.44 4.87 5.23
C MET A 166 12.51 5.86 4.53
N ALA A 167 11.20 5.77 4.79
CA ALA A 167 10.22 6.68 4.20
C ALA A 167 10.42 8.12 4.68
N TYR A 168 10.75 8.32 5.97
CA TYR A 168 11.07 9.63 6.51
C TYR A 168 12.29 10.24 5.80
N GLN A 169 13.39 9.47 5.68
CA GLN A 169 14.61 9.94 5.01
C GLN A 169 14.35 10.25 3.52
N ALA A 170 13.60 9.38 2.83
CA ALA A 170 13.25 9.59 1.43
C ALA A 170 12.39 10.86 1.25
N ALA A 171 11.35 11.05 2.06
CA ALA A 171 10.48 12.22 1.99
C ALA A 171 11.21 13.52 2.36
N ALA A 172 12.04 13.50 3.41
CA ALA A 172 12.81 14.68 3.84
C ALA A 172 13.95 15.03 2.87
N GLY A 173 14.45 14.08 2.09
CA GLY A 173 15.56 14.27 1.18
C GLY A 173 15.19 14.49 -0.28
N CYS A 174 13.91 14.50 -0.65
CA CYS A 174 13.49 14.68 -2.04
C CYS A 174 13.36 16.16 -2.43
N ASP A 175 13.49 16.43 -3.73
CA ASP A 175 13.21 17.76 -4.33
C ASP A 175 11.75 17.87 -4.79
N LEU A 176 11.14 16.71 -5.07
CA LEU A 176 9.78 16.61 -5.58
C LEU A 176 9.10 15.34 -5.03
N LEU A 177 7.91 15.50 -4.46
CA LEU A 177 7.08 14.37 -4.06
C LEU A 177 5.84 14.30 -4.95
N LEU A 178 5.62 13.13 -5.56
CA LEU A 178 4.40 12.79 -6.31
C LEU A 178 3.45 12.06 -5.36
N MET A 179 2.37 12.70 -4.92
CA MET A 179 1.30 12.05 -4.16
C MET A 179 0.26 11.51 -5.14
N ILE A 180 0.04 10.18 -5.13
CA ILE A 180 -0.79 9.49 -6.12
C ILE A 180 -1.83 8.62 -5.42
N GLY A 181 -3.12 8.93 -5.62
CA GLY A 181 -4.22 8.07 -5.20
C GLY A 181 -4.35 7.85 -3.70
N SER A 182 -4.10 8.87 -2.87
CA SER A 182 -4.27 8.80 -1.42
C SER A 182 -5.25 9.86 -0.91
N SER A 183 -6.15 9.48 0.01
CA SER A 183 -7.00 10.44 0.73
C SER A 183 -6.23 11.26 1.78
N LEU A 184 -5.02 10.82 2.15
CA LEU A 184 -4.20 11.39 3.22
C LEU A 184 -4.89 11.46 4.59
N GLU A 185 -5.76 10.50 4.89
CA GLU A 185 -6.49 10.41 6.18
C GLU A 185 -5.85 9.43 7.17
N VAL A 186 -5.00 8.50 6.70
CA VAL A 186 -4.42 7.44 7.55
C VAL A 186 -3.12 7.91 8.19
N GLN A 187 -3.14 8.01 9.52
CA GLN A 187 -1.94 8.29 10.31
C GLN A 187 -1.17 6.97 10.61
N PRO A 188 0.18 7.04 10.71
CA PRO A 188 1.06 8.19 10.52
C PRO A 188 1.45 8.44 9.05
N ALA A 189 1.04 7.59 8.11
CA ALA A 189 1.48 7.62 6.70
C ALA A 189 1.14 8.94 5.99
N ASN A 190 0.05 9.60 6.38
CA ASN A 190 -0.36 10.87 5.79
C ASN A 190 0.61 12.04 6.04
N GLN A 191 1.61 11.86 6.91
CA GLN A 191 2.58 12.92 7.24
C GLN A 191 3.69 13.07 6.20
N PHE A 192 3.96 12.06 5.36
CA PHE A 192 5.08 12.11 4.43
C PHE A 192 5.01 13.25 3.40
N PRO A 193 3.86 13.60 2.79
CA PRO A 193 3.78 14.82 1.97
C PRO A 193 4.06 16.10 2.76
N LEU A 194 3.66 16.18 4.02
CA LEU A 194 3.94 17.33 4.87
C LEU A 194 5.44 17.42 5.21
N ILE A 195 6.09 16.30 5.51
CA ILE A 195 7.54 16.21 5.77
C ILE A 195 8.32 16.69 4.54
N ALA A 196 7.96 16.22 3.34
CA ALA A 196 8.60 16.64 2.10
C ALA A 196 8.42 18.16 1.88
N HIS A 197 7.22 18.69 2.06
CA HIS A 197 6.94 20.11 1.95
C HIS A 197 7.77 20.96 2.94
N GLN A 198 7.82 20.57 4.20
CA GLN A 198 8.59 21.25 5.24
C GLN A 198 10.12 21.21 4.97
N SER A 199 10.58 20.22 4.22
CA SER A 199 11.97 20.10 3.77
C SER A 199 12.25 20.85 2.46
N GLY A 200 11.27 21.56 1.91
CA GLY A 200 11.43 22.40 0.72
C GLY A 200 11.10 21.70 -0.61
N ALA A 201 10.60 20.49 -0.60
CA ALA A 201 10.19 19.78 -1.82
C ALA A 201 8.95 20.40 -2.46
N GLY A 202 8.90 20.40 -3.80
CA GLY A 202 7.67 20.63 -4.54
C GLY A 202 6.71 19.45 -4.37
N LEU A 203 5.40 19.70 -4.36
CA LEU A 203 4.39 18.65 -4.26
C LEU A 203 3.52 18.62 -5.52
N ILE A 204 3.39 17.47 -6.15
CA ILE A 204 2.43 17.23 -7.22
C ILE A 204 1.42 16.19 -6.73
N PHE A 205 0.14 16.57 -6.71
CA PHE A 205 -0.94 15.70 -6.30
C PHE A 205 -1.73 15.18 -7.51
N ILE A 206 -1.83 13.86 -7.63
CA ILE A 206 -2.62 13.16 -8.65
C ILE A 206 -3.68 12.36 -7.90
N ASN A 207 -4.85 12.98 -7.68
CA ASN A 207 -5.92 12.40 -6.86
C ASN A 207 -7.29 12.92 -7.29
N ARG A 208 -8.24 12.01 -7.50
CA ARG A 208 -9.60 12.36 -7.97
C ARG A 208 -10.39 13.18 -6.95
N THR A 209 -10.20 12.90 -5.66
CA THR A 209 -10.90 13.57 -4.57
C THR A 209 -10.02 14.59 -3.88
N ALA A 210 -10.63 15.53 -3.16
CA ALA A 210 -9.89 16.46 -2.33
C ALA A 210 -9.19 15.75 -1.16
N THR A 211 -8.09 16.35 -0.70
CA THR A 211 -7.33 15.89 0.47
C THR A 211 -7.14 17.02 1.46
N PRO A 212 -6.87 16.71 2.75
CA PRO A 212 -6.59 17.76 3.75
C PRO A 212 -5.39 18.65 3.41
N TYR A 213 -4.49 18.18 2.53
CA TYR A 213 -3.23 18.85 2.19
C TYR A 213 -3.19 19.47 0.78
N ASP A 214 -4.33 19.57 0.09
CA ASP A 214 -4.40 20.15 -1.26
C ASP A 214 -3.81 21.57 -1.34
N HIS A 215 -3.90 22.33 -0.26
CA HIS A 215 -3.36 23.68 -0.15
C HIS A 215 -1.82 23.75 -0.19
N LEU A 216 -1.13 22.62 -0.01
CA LEU A 216 0.33 22.51 -0.08
C LEU A 216 0.81 22.13 -1.48
N ALA A 217 -0.09 21.68 -2.37
CA ALA A 217 0.27 21.21 -3.69
C ALA A 217 0.76 22.34 -4.59
N THR A 218 1.92 22.17 -5.20
CA THR A 218 2.42 23.04 -6.28
C THR A 218 1.58 22.87 -7.54
N LEU A 219 1.20 21.62 -7.85
CA LEU A 219 0.31 21.26 -8.95
C LEU A 219 -0.65 20.16 -8.48
N ARG A 220 -1.88 20.19 -9.00
CA ARG A 220 -2.90 19.19 -8.71
C ARG A 220 -3.60 18.75 -9.98
N PHE A 221 -3.75 17.41 -10.11
CA PHE A 221 -4.48 16.75 -11.19
C PHE A 221 -5.61 15.91 -10.58
N ASN A 222 -6.81 16.01 -11.17
CA ASN A 222 -8.00 15.26 -10.73
C ASN A 222 -8.33 14.08 -11.67
N GLU A 223 -7.54 13.93 -12.71
CA GLU A 223 -7.65 12.87 -13.70
C GLU A 223 -7.16 11.54 -13.11
N SER A 224 -7.30 10.46 -13.88
CA SER A 224 -6.83 9.15 -13.46
C SER A 224 -5.30 9.11 -13.36
N ALA A 225 -4.80 8.32 -12.40
CA ALA A 225 -3.36 8.20 -12.18
C ALA A 225 -2.64 7.65 -13.42
N GLY A 226 -3.25 6.67 -14.09
CA GLY A 226 -2.68 6.08 -15.31
C GLY A 226 -2.52 7.11 -16.42
N GLN A 227 -3.54 7.93 -16.66
CA GLN A 227 -3.53 8.97 -17.70
C GLN A 227 -2.42 10.00 -17.45
N ILE A 228 -2.36 10.57 -16.23
CA ILE A 228 -1.36 11.59 -15.90
C ILE A 228 0.04 10.99 -15.90
N MET A 229 0.24 9.84 -15.26
CA MET A 229 1.57 9.25 -15.16
C MET A 229 2.11 8.80 -16.51
N GLN A 230 1.26 8.32 -17.43
CA GLN A 230 1.68 7.97 -18.79
C GLN A 230 2.17 9.20 -19.55
N SER A 231 1.45 10.32 -19.52
CA SER A 231 1.88 11.56 -20.18
C SER A 231 3.16 12.19 -19.60
N LEU A 232 3.61 11.76 -18.42
CA LEU A 232 4.86 12.23 -17.82
C LEU A 232 6.11 11.48 -18.31
N ILE A 233 5.93 10.35 -18.99
CA ILE A 233 7.02 9.48 -19.49
C ILE A 233 7.10 9.42 -21.02
N GLU A 234 6.12 10.00 -21.72
CA GLU A 234 6.13 10.28 -23.16
C GLU A 234 6.93 11.56 -23.47
#